data_161a48887c90c89bd0b5b5e41fa8126b
#
_entry.id   161a48887c90c89bd0b5b5e41fa8126b
#
_cell.length_a   1.000
_cell.length_b   1.000
_cell.length_c   1.000
_cell.angle_alpha   90.00
_cell.angle_beta   90.00
_cell.angle_gamma   90.00
#
_symmetry.space_group_name_H-M   'P 1'
#
loop_
_entity.id
_entity.type
_entity.pdbx_description
1 polymer ?
#
loop_
_entity_poly.entity_id
_entity_poly.type
_entity_poly.pdbx_seq_one_letter_code
_entity_poly.pdbx_strand_id
1 'polypeptide(L)'
;MWSSSILRTSVTVTGDRGRMRIINPTTPHMFNLVTVKTGGGTRRQRVRGGPTYAYQLAAFVDAVRGSVPPLTPPADSVANMQVIDDIYRAAGLEPRRGATD
;
A
#
# COMPACT_ATOMS: atom_id res chain seq x y z
N MET A 1 -12.16 -14.58 -10.47
CA MET A 1 -12.84 -14.06 -9.27
C MET A 1 -13.21 -12.61 -9.53
N TRP A 2 -14.47 -12.33 -9.77
CA TRP A 2 -14.96 -10.97 -10.01
C TRP A 2 -15.28 -10.34 -8.67
N SER A 3 -14.54 -9.33 -8.28
CA SER A 3 -14.92 -8.52 -7.14
C SER A 3 -15.87 -7.43 -7.63
N SER A 4 -17.14 -7.58 -7.34
CA SER A 4 -18.18 -6.60 -7.66
C SER A 4 -18.13 -5.34 -6.78
N SER A 5 -17.12 -5.20 -5.95
CA SER A 5 -16.88 -4.01 -5.13
C SER A 5 -15.96 -3.04 -5.86
N ILE A 6 -16.44 -2.54 -6.99
CA ILE A 6 -15.79 -1.43 -7.67
C ILE A 6 -15.63 -0.28 -6.66
N LEU A 7 -14.39 0.06 -6.32
CA LEU A 7 -13.99 1.28 -5.63
C LEU A 7 -14.19 1.36 -4.10
N ARG A 8 -14.36 0.27 -3.39
CA ARG A 8 -14.45 0.32 -1.91
C ARG A 8 -13.39 -0.54 -1.24
N THR A 9 -12.14 -0.15 -1.35
CA THR A 9 -11.07 -0.72 -0.52
C THR A 9 -11.04 0.00 0.83
N SER A 10 -10.88 -0.75 1.90
CA SER A 10 -10.69 -0.16 3.22
C SER A 10 -9.68 -0.96 4.03
N VAL A 11 -8.87 -0.24 4.80
CA VAL A 11 -7.96 -0.81 5.78
C VAL A 11 -8.40 -0.36 7.16
N THR A 12 -8.45 -1.30 8.09
CA THR A 12 -8.73 -1.01 9.51
C THR A 12 -7.57 -1.53 10.34
N VAL A 13 -7.01 -0.67 11.16
CA VAL A 13 -5.98 -1.00 12.14
C VAL A 13 -6.58 -0.79 13.52
N THR A 14 -6.50 -1.79 14.38
CA THR A 14 -6.98 -1.74 15.76
C THR A 14 -5.81 -1.97 16.70
N GLY A 15 -5.63 -1.09 17.65
CA GLY A 15 -4.67 -1.20 18.74
C GLY A 15 -5.35 -1.02 20.09
N ASP A 16 -4.57 -1.13 21.16
CA ASP A 16 -5.01 -0.99 22.55
C ASP A 16 -5.59 0.41 22.86
N ARG A 17 -5.09 1.44 22.21
CA ARG A 17 -5.48 2.85 22.43
C ARG A 17 -6.48 3.40 21.43
N GLY A 18 -6.90 2.61 20.42
CA GLY A 18 -7.85 3.09 19.44
C GLY A 18 -7.92 2.29 18.15
N ARG A 19 -8.69 2.83 17.22
CA ARG A 19 -8.91 2.25 15.89
C ARG A 19 -8.75 3.31 14.81
N MET A 20 -8.02 2.97 13.76
CA MET A 20 -7.92 3.76 12.54
C MET A 20 -8.61 3.01 11.38
N ARG A 21 -9.41 3.71 10.60
CA ARG A 21 -9.99 3.20 9.36
C ARG A 21 -9.70 4.14 8.21
N ILE A 22 -9.18 3.58 7.13
CA ILE A 22 -8.90 4.31 5.89
C ILE A 22 -9.80 3.73 4.80
N ILE A 23 -10.53 4.58 4.12
CA ILE A 23 -11.33 4.23 2.93
C ILE A 23 -10.57 4.71 1.70
N ASN A 24 -10.50 3.87 0.68
CA ASN A 24 -9.77 4.05 -0.58
C ASN A 24 -8.28 4.43 -0.40
N PRO A 25 -7.45 3.61 0.28
CA PRO A 25 -6.04 3.89 0.43
C PRO A 25 -5.26 3.81 -0.89
N THR A 26 -5.75 3.05 -1.87
CA THR A 26 -5.05 2.78 -3.15
C THR A 26 -5.33 3.84 -4.22
N THR A 27 -6.48 4.50 -4.18
CA THR A 27 -6.88 5.55 -5.13
C THR A 27 -7.35 6.81 -4.39
N PRO A 28 -6.50 7.39 -3.51
CA PRO A 28 -6.92 8.45 -2.60
C PRO A 28 -7.30 9.76 -3.31
N HIS A 29 -6.85 9.98 -4.54
CA HIS A 29 -7.15 11.16 -5.33
C HIS A 29 -8.62 11.26 -5.77
N MET A 30 -9.30 10.11 -5.94
CA MET A 30 -10.72 10.10 -6.28
C MET A 30 -11.59 10.42 -5.06
N PHE A 31 -11.39 9.67 -3.99
CA PHE A 31 -12.06 9.86 -2.70
C PHE A 31 -11.29 9.08 -1.63
N ASN A 32 -11.08 9.69 -0.48
CA ASN A 32 -10.51 9.02 0.68
C ASN A 32 -11.10 9.58 1.97
N LEU A 33 -11.09 8.76 3.00
CA LEU A 33 -11.46 9.18 4.34
C LEU A 33 -10.64 8.40 5.36
N VAL A 34 -9.88 9.13 6.16
CA VAL A 34 -9.19 8.57 7.33
C VAL A 34 -9.99 8.92 8.57
N THR A 35 -10.36 7.90 9.33
CA THR A 35 -11.06 8.04 10.61
C THR A 35 -10.22 7.43 11.71
N VAL A 36 -9.90 8.22 12.73
CA VAL A 36 -9.17 7.75 13.92
C VAL A 36 -10.09 7.92 15.12
N LYS A 37 -10.32 6.85 15.86
CA LYS A 37 -11.08 6.82 17.12
C LYS A 37 -10.15 6.45 18.25
N THR A 38 -10.11 7.26 19.27
CA THR A 38 -9.37 7.01 20.53
C THR A 38 -10.26 7.30 21.72
N GLY A 39 -9.79 7.05 22.92
CA GLY A 39 -10.51 7.45 24.16
C GLY A 39 -10.77 8.96 24.27
N GLY A 40 -9.99 9.79 23.57
CA GLY A 40 -10.14 11.24 23.51
C GLY A 40 -11.11 11.74 22.41
N GLY A 41 -11.71 10.84 21.61
CA GLY A 41 -12.68 11.22 20.60
C GLY A 41 -12.44 10.63 19.20
N THR A 42 -13.18 11.17 18.24
CA THR A 42 -13.10 10.75 16.84
C THR A 42 -12.59 11.90 15.97
N ARG A 43 -11.49 11.66 15.26
CA ARG A 43 -10.97 12.58 14.24
C ARG A 43 -11.21 12.01 12.85
N ARG A 44 -11.67 12.86 11.94
CA ARG A 44 -11.84 12.52 10.52
C ARG A 44 -11.04 13.47 9.66
N GLN A 45 -10.37 12.94 8.65
CA GLN A 45 -9.52 13.71 7.74
C GLN A 45 -9.64 13.17 6.33
N ARG A 46 -9.67 14.07 5.34
CA ARG A 46 -9.46 13.75 3.93
C ARG A 46 -8.04 14.17 3.55
N VAL A 47 -7.32 13.26 2.91
CA VAL A 47 -6.00 13.56 2.35
C VAL A 47 -6.20 14.08 0.93
N ARG A 48 -5.71 15.28 0.65
CA ARG A 48 -5.73 15.86 -0.70
C ARG A 48 -4.41 15.59 -1.38
N GLY A 49 -4.45 15.31 -2.68
CA GLY A 49 -3.25 15.05 -3.48
C GLY A 49 -3.61 14.67 -4.91
N GLY A 50 -2.61 14.60 -5.75
CA GLY A 50 -2.72 14.11 -7.13
C GLY A 50 -2.80 12.57 -7.19
N PRO A 51 -2.87 12.03 -8.41
CA PRO A 51 -2.83 10.58 -8.62
C PRO A 51 -1.54 9.97 -8.07
N THR A 52 -1.65 8.84 -7.39
CA THR A 52 -0.51 8.12 -6.79
C THR A 52 0.60 7.84 -7.82
N TYR A 53 0.21 7.48 -9.04
CA TYR A 53 1.17 7.22 -10.11
C TYR A 53 1.96 8.46 -10.56
N ALA A 54 1.40 9.66 -10.44
CA ALA A 54 2.14 10.88 -10.76
C ALA A 54 3.28 11.11 -9.76
N TYR A 55 3.05 10.86 -8.48
CA TYR A 55 4.09 10.92 -7.45
C TYR A 55 5.15 9.83 -7.65
N GLN A 56 4.73 8.62 -8.02
CA GLN A 56 5.65 7.52 -8.30
C GLN A 56 6.55 7.84 -9.50
N LEU A 57 5.97 8.39 -10.57
CA LEU A 57 6.72 8.79 -11.76
C LEU A 57 7.72 9.92 -11.43
N ALA A 58 7.29 10.92 -10.67
CA ALA A 58 8.18 12.01 -10.25
C ALA A 58 9.36 11.47 -9.43
N ALA A 59 9.10 10.61 -8.44
CA ALA A 59 10.15 9.99 -7.64
C ALA A 59 11.11 9.13 -8.48
N PHE A 60 10.60 8.42 -9.48
CA PHE A 60 11.44 7.67 -10.42
C PHE A 60 12.34 8.59 -11.25
N VAL A 61 11.81 9.67 -11.80
CA VAL A 61 12.58 10.66 -12.56
C VAL A 61 13.67 11.28 -11.70
N ASP A 62 13.37 11.63 -10.45
CA ASP A 62 14.35 12.19 -9.52
C ASP A 62 15.46 11.20 -9.19
N ALA A 63 15.12 9.91 -9.03
CA ALA A 63 16.08 8.85 -8.82
C ALA A 63 17.00 8.65 -10.03
N VAL A 64 16.44 8.66 -11.25
CA VAL A 64 17.21 8.55 -12.50
C VAL A 64 18.18 9.74 -12.67
N ARG A 65 17.76 10.93 -12.28
CA ARG A 65 18.61 12.13 -12.31
C ARG A 65 19.63 12.19 -11.18
N GLY A 66 19.61 11.22 -10.27
CA GLY A 66 20.54 11.15 -9.14
C GLY A 66 20.28 12.17 -8.04
N SER A 67 19.12 12.83 -8.06
CA SER A 67 18.78 13.89 -7.10
C SER A 67 18.42 13.32 -5.72
N VAL A 68 17.68 12.20 -5.70
CA VAL A 68 17.22 11.53 -4.48
C VAL A 68 17.19 10.02 -4.70
N PRO A 69 17.71 9.20 -3.77
CA PRO A 69 17.58 7.76 -3.89
C PRO A 69 16.11 7.33 -3.79
N PRO A 70 15.67 6.27 -4.51
CA PRO A 70 14.30 5.80 -4.44
C PRO A 70 13.96 5.31 -3.04
N LEU A 71 12.76 5.63 -2.58
CA LEU A 71 12.25 5.18 -1.26
C LEU A 71 12.14 3.65 -1.18
N THR A 72 11.82 3.02 -2.31
CA THR A 72 11.71 1.57 -2.46
C THR A 72 12.69 1.11 -3.55
N PRO A 73 13.96 0.85 -3.20
CA PRO A 73 14.96 0.39 -4.15
C PRO A 73 14.67 -1.05 -4.61
N PRO A 74 15.30 -1.54 -5.68
CA PRO A 74 15.13 -2.92 -6.16
C PRO A 74 15.33 -3.99 -5.08
N ALA A 75 16.23 -3.75 -4.13
CA ALA A 75 16.45 -4.65 -3.00
C ALA A 75 15.20 -4.85 -2.12
N ASP A 76 14.38 -3.81 -1.97
CA ASP A 76 13.11 -3.89 -1.24
C ASP A 76 12.11 -4.83 -1.96
N SER A 77 12.07 -4.77 -3.28
CA SER A 77 11.25 -5.69 -4.09
C SER A 77 11.67 -7.14 -3.92
N VAL A 78 12.99 -7.41 -3.87
CA VAL A 78 13.52 -8.75 -3.62
C VAL A 78 13.13 -9.24 -2.22
N ALA A 79 13.29 -8.40 -1.20
CA ALA A 79 12.90 -8.73 0.17
C ALA A 79 11.39 -9.02 0.30
N ASN A 80 10.55 -8.24 -0.35
CA ASN A 80 9.10 -8.47 -0.39
C ASN A 80 8.75 -9.80 -1.05
N MET A 81 9.40 -10.14 -2.17
CA MET A 81 9.17 -11.43 -2.83
C MET A 81 9.64 -12.61 -1.98
N GLN A 82 10.74 -12.48 -1.24
CA GLN A 82 11.19 -13.50 -0.29
C GLN A 82 10.14 -13.78 0.80
N VAL A 83 9.54 -12.72 1.37
CA VAL A 83 8.47 -12.88 2.35
C VAL A 83 7.25 -13.58 1.74
N ILE A 84 6.88 -13.24 0.51
CA ILE A 84 5.77 -13.89 -0.20
C ILE A 84 6.08 -15.39 -0.40
N ASP A 85 7.28 -15.72 -0.83
CA ASP A 85 7.72 -17.11 -1.01
C ASP A 85 7.69 -17.90 0.30
N ASP A 86 8.11 -17.27 1.40
CA ASP A 86 8.09 -17.91 2.72
C ASP A 86 6.66 -18.15 3.21
N ILE A 87 5.73 -17.24 2.92
CA ILE A 87 4.30 -17.43 3.19
C ILE A 87 3.75 -18.64 2.39
N TYR A 88 4.11 -18.76 1.10
CA TYR A 88 3.72 -19.91 0.29
C TYR A 88 4.25 -21.21 0.87
N ARG A 89 5.54 -21.26 1.24
CA ARG A 89 6.15 -22.45 1.86
C ARG A 89 5.50 -22.80 3.20
N ALA A 90 5.24 -21.81 4.03
CA ALA A 90 4.58 -22.01 5.32
C ALA A 90 3.14 -22.53 5.17
N ALA A 91 2.47 -22.18 4.06
CA ALA A 91 1.16 -22.71 3.70
C ALA A 91 1.19 -24.09 3.01
N GLY A 92 2.37 -24.70 2.85
CA GLY A 92 2.54 -25.97 2.13
C GLY A 92 2.37 -25.85 0.61
N LEU A 93 2.52 -24.64 0.07
CA LEU A 93 2.41 -24.35 -1.35
C LEU A 93 3.79 -24.10 -1.98
N GLU A 94 3.94 -24.46 -3.25
CA GLU A 94 5.14 -24.10 -4.01
C GLU A 94 5.13 -22.60 -4.37
N PRO A 95 6.25 -21.89 -4.15
CA PRO A 95 6.40 -20.53 -4.66
C PRO A 95 6.23 -20.51 -6.18
N ARG A 96 5.66 -19.42 -6.70
CA ARG A 96 5.52 -19.25 -8.15
C ARG A 96 6.90 -19.15 -8.79
N ARG A 97 7.18 -20.00 -9.74
CA ARG A 97 8.39 -19.90 -10.55
C ARG A 97 8.27 -18.69 -11.46
N GLY A 98 9.38 -17.95 -11.64
CA GLY A 98 9.47 -16.93 -12.68
C GLY A 98 9.21 -17.56 -14.05
N ALA A 99 8.64 -16.79 -14.98
CA ALA A 99 8.57 -17.22 -16.37
C ALA A 99 10.01 -17.47 -16.86
N THR A 100 10.33 -18.71 -17.12
CA THR A 100 11.54 -19.05 -17.90
C THR A 100 11.15 -18.93 -19.36
N ASP A 101 11.72 -17.92 -20.04
CA ASP A 101 11.72 -17.85 -21.50
C ASP A 101 12.50 -19.05 -22.08
#